data_67e2793b451fbf0208e65497ecedf6b0
#
_entry.id   67e2793b451fbf0208e65497ecedf6b0
#
_cell.length_a   1.000
_cell.length_b   1.000
_cell.length_c   1.000
_cell.angle_alpha   90.00
_cell.angle_beta   90.00
_cell.angle_gamma   90.00
#
_symmetry.space_group_name_H-M   'P 1'
#
loop_
_entity.id
_entity.type
_entity.pdbx_description
1 polymer ?
#
loop_
_entity_poly.entity_id
_entity_poly.type
_entity_poly.pdbx_seq_one_letter_code
_entity_poly.pdbx_strand_id
1 'polypeptide(L)'
;MIRLLSVDDHKMIHRAIAHMANRHPDLSLIGEASTGEQALEFIDALQPHVVLMDLDMPGMGGIEATEKIRRQFPAVQVIIISGHVHEPYPSRALAAGARGFLSKDVDEDEIERAVRRVLRGECHVSSDVAGHMAAMRFGTREGSPFDELSDRELAVAMKICTGLGTQEISDLLGIHVNTVSTYRRRIYDKVDVSNDVQLTRMAYRFGLLKEGLE
;
A
#
# COMPACT_ATOMS: atom_id res chain seq x y z
N MET A 1 21.98 -5.81 15.05
CA MET A 1 21.29 -4.55 14.72
C MET A 1 20.38 -4.80 13.53
N ILE A 2 19.10 -4.55 13.66
CA ILE A 2 18.08 -4.70 12.62
C ILE A 2 18.07 -3.42 11.78
N ARG A 3 18.29 -3.55 10.48
CA ARG A 3 18.33 -2.43 9.53
C ARG A 3 16.96 -2.25 8.87
N LEU A 4 16.41 -1.04 9.00
CA LEU A 4 15.11 -0.66 8.46
C LEU A 4 15.30 0.32 7.29
N LEU A 5 14.50 0.16 6.24
CA LEU A 5 14.30 1.13 5.17
C LEU A 5 12.85 1.64 5.24
N SER A 6 12.67 2.95 5.29
CA SER A 6 11.35 3.57 5.23
C SER A 6 11.05 4.03 3.81
N VAL A 7 9.88 3.69 3.28
CA VAL A 7 9.47 4.02 1.91
C VAL A 7 8.07 4.61 1.94
N ASP A 8 7.97 5.93 1.85
CA ASP A 8 6.73 6.72 1.92
C ASP A 8 7.02 8.10 1.30
N ASP A 9 6.08 8.74 0.62
CA ASP A 9 6.25 10.09 0.10
C ASP A 9 5.96 11.17 1.17
N HIS A 10 5.47 10.76 2.34
CA HIS A 10 5.17 11.64 3.47
C HIS A 10 6.32 11.70 4.49
N LYS A 11 7.01 12.82 4.58
CA LYS A 11 8.14 13.03 5.52
C LYS A 11 7.78 12.78 7.01
N MET A 12 6.52 12.92 7.38
CA MET A 12 6.09 12.66 8.77
C MET A 12 6.22 11.19 9.14
N ILE A 13 5.95 10.29 8.21
CA ILE A 13 6.09 8.84 8.42
C ILE A 13 7.55 8.47 8.65
N HIS A 14 8.47 8.99 7.83
CA HIS A 14 9.91 8.78 8.06
C HIS A 14 10.35 9.23 9.45
N ARG A 15 9.87 10.39 9.91
CA ARG A 15 10.17 10.91 11.26
C ARG A 15 9.63 10.02 12.36
N ALA A 16 8.42 9.51 12.23
CA ALA A 16 7.82 8.57 13.19
C ALA A 16 8.63 7.27 13.27
N ILE A 17 9.01 6.70 12.11
CA ILE A 17 9.84 5.50 12.04
C ILE A 17 11.24 5.75 12.61
N ALA A 18 11.85 6.91 12.33
CA ALA A 18 13.14 7.29 12.89
C ALA A 18 13.06 7.44 14.42
N HIS A 19 11.99 8.07 14.92
CA HIS A 19 11.76 8.21 16.37
C HIS A 19 11.60 6.83 17.03
N MET A 20 10.80 5.95 16.47
CA MET A 20 10.63 4.57 16.93
C MET A 20 11.98 3.83 16.96
N ALA A 21 12.76 3.88 15.86
CA ALA A 21 14.04 3.21 15.77
C ALA A 21 15.04 3.73 16.84
N ASN A 22 15.06 5.02 17.12
CA ASN A 22 15.94 5.63 18.12
C ASN A 22 15.60 5.22 19.56
N ARG A 23 14.38 4.78 19.85
CA ARG A 23 13.97 4.25 21.16
C ARG A 23 14.46 2.82 21.41
N HIS A 24 14.90 2.11 20.36
CA HIS A 24 15.32 0.72 20.42
C HIS A 24 16.77 0.56 19.95
N PRO A 25 17.75 0.29 20.83
CA PRO A 25 19.18 0.29 20.50
C PRO A 25 19.59 -0.75 19.45
N ASP A 26 18.75 -1.76 19.23
CA ASP A 26 18.96 -2.82 18.26
C ASP A 26 18.30 -2.56 16.89
N LEU A 27 17.54 -1.46 16.74
CA LEU A 27 16.96 -1.01 15.48
C LEU A 27 17.76 0.16 14.90
N SER A 28 17.80 0.26 13.58
CA SER A 28 18.44 1.37 12.87
C SER A 28 17.68 1.66 11.57
N LEU A 29 17.18 2.88 11.42
CA LEU A 29 16.70 3.38 10.14
C LEU A 29 17.93 3.75 9.30
N ILE A 30 18.17 3.03 8.20
CA ILE A 30 19.36 3.17 7.36
C ILE A 30 19.12 3.91 6.06
N GLY A 31 17.86 4.21 5.73
CA GLY A 31 17.51 4.96 4.53
C GLY A 31 16.03 5.33 4.51
N GLU A 32 15.74 6.33 3.69
CA GLU A 32 14.39 6.85 3.43
C GLU A 32 14.23 6.98 1.91
N ALA A 33 13.15 6.44 1.35
CA ALA A 33 12.80 6.52 -0.06
C ALA A 33 11.37 7.05 -0.21
N SER A 34 11.07 7.71 -1.31
CA SER A 34 9.76 8.30 -1.58
C SER A 34 9.03 7.61 -2.74
N THR A 35 9.64 6.62 -3.38
CA THR A 35 9.05 5.84 -4.48
C THR A 35 9.52 4.39 -4.44
N GLY A 36 8.76 3.51 -5.11
CA GLY A 36 9.16 2.09 -5.21
C GLY A 36 10.46 1.88 -5.99
N GLU A 37 10.77 2.73 -6.97
CA GLU A 37 12.02 2.69 -7.73
C GLU A 37 13.23 2.99 -6.82
N GLN A 38 13.16 4.07 -6.04
CA GLN A 38 14.19 4.41 -5.06
C GLN A 38 14.36 3.31 -4.01
N ALA A 39 13.26 2.69 -3.59
CA ALA A 39 13.31 1.58 -2.64
C ALA A 39 14.16 0.42 -3.17
N LEU A 40 13.99 0.03 -4.43
CA LEU A 40 14.79 -1.04 -5.05
C LEU A 40 16.29 -0.69 -5.12
N GLU A 41 16.63 0.54 -5.48
CA GLU A 41 18.01 1.02 -5.49
C GLU A 41 18.64 1.01 -4.09
N PHE A 42 17.90 1.47 -3.08
CA PHE A 42 18.39 1.51 -1.70
C PHE A 42 18.48 0.10 -1.07
N ILE A 43 17.60 -0.82 -1.44
CA ILE A 43 17.68 -2.21 -0.97
C ILE A 43 18.98 -2.85 -1.47
N ASP A 44 19.33 -2.66 -2.73
CA ASP A 44 20.57 -3.19 -3.29
C ASP A 44 21.81 -2.60 -2.60
N ALA A 45 21.83 -1.29 -2.41
CA ALA A 45 22.96 -0.57 -1.82
C ALA A 45 23.10 -0.78 -0.30
N LEU A 46 21.98 -0.75 0.45
CA LEU A 46 21.97 -0.68 1.91
C LEU A 46 21.68 -2.03 2.59
N GLN A 47 21.13 -3.00 1.83
CA GLN A 47 20.81 -4.34 2.33
C GLN A 47 19.99 -4.33 3.62
N PRO A 48 18.78 -3.68 3.66
CA PRO A 48 17.93 -3.67 4.84
C PRO A 48 17.43 -5.08 5.18
N HIS A 49 17.08 -5.31 6.44
CA HIS A 49 16.39 -6.53 6.85
C HIS A 49 14.87 -6.41 6.65
N VAL A 50 14.33 -5.22 6.91
CA VAL A 50 12.88 -4.93 6.78
C VAL A 50 12.70 -3.61 6.04
N VAL A 51 11.75 -3.61 5.12
CA VAL A 51 11.23 -2.43 4.43
C VAL A 51 9.85 -2.12 4.98
N LEU A 52 9.65 -0.89 5.46
CA LEU A 52 8.37 -0.33 5.84
C LEU A 52 7.86 0.47 4.64
N MET A 53 6.81 -0.01 3.97
CA MET A 53 6.41 0.40 2.63
C MET A 53 5.00 0.98 2.62
N ASP A 54 4.83 2.20 2.12
CA ASP A 54 3.51 2.71 1.78
C ASP A 54 2.97 2.10 0.48
N LEU A 55 1.66 2.09 0.32
CA LEU A 55 0.99 1.68 -0.91
C LEU A 55 0.92 2.80 -1.93
N ASP A 56 0.58 3.99 -1.48
CA ASP A 56 0.27 5.16 -2.32
C ASP A 56 1.48 6.06 -2.48
N MET A 57 2.29 5.78 -3.47
CA MET A 57 3.48 6.58 -3.78
C MET A 57 3.49 6.99 -5.26
N PRO A 58 4.15 8.10 -5.61
CA PRO A 58 4.42 8.43 -7.00
C PRO A 58 5.22 7.33 -7.72
N GLY A 59 5.01 7.19 -9.02
CA GLY A 59 5.71 6.17 -9.81
C GLY A 59 5.26 4.74 -9.50
N MET A 60 6.18 3.90 -9.06
CA MET A 60 5.89 2.51 -8.66
C MET A 60 5.23 2.48 -7.30
N GLY A 61 3.98 2.01 -7.23
CA GLY A 61 3.27 1.83 -5.97
C GLY A 61 3.78 0.65 -5.14
N GLY A 62 3.39 0.63 -3.85
CA GLY A 62 3.93 -0.31 -2.87
C GLY A 62 3.66 -1.79 -3.17
N ILE A 63 2.53 -2.16 -3.79
CA ILE A 63 2.25 -3.55 -4.16
C ILE A 63 3.22 -4.03 -5.24
N GLU A 64 3.38 -3.27 -6.33
CA GLU A 64 4.32 -3.61 -7.41
C GLU A 64 5.78 -3.64 -6.90
N ALA A 65 6.15 -2.69 -6.04
CA ALA A 65 7.46 -2.68 -5.40
C ALA A 65 7.67 -3.94 -4.55
N THR A 66 6.67 -4.34 -3.76
CA THR A 66 6.71 -5.55 -2.93
C THR A 66 6.93 -6.81 -3.77
N GLU A 67 6.23 -6.98 -4.89
CA GLU A 67 6.44 -8.10 -5.81
C GLU A 67 7.87 -8.17 -6.34
N LYS A 68 8.42 -7.01 -6.75
CA LYS A 68 9.79 -6.92 -7.25
C LYS A 68 10.80 -7.22 -6.16
N ILE A 69 10.61 -6.68 -4.94
CA ILE A 69 11.46 -6.95 -3.78
C ILE A 69 11.44 -8.45 -3.46
N ARG A 70 10.26 -9.06 -3.40
CA ARG A 70 10.12 -10.49 -3.12
C ARG A 70 10.88 -11.36 -4.11
N ARG A 71 10.86 -10.98 -5.39
CA ARG A 71 11.54 -11.72 -6.48
C ARG A 71 13.04 -11.51 -6.49
N GLN A 72 13.51 -10.28 -6.28
CA GLN A 72 14.92 -9.91 -6.43
C GLN A 72 15.71 -10.02 -5.13
N PHE A 73 15.07 -9.78 -3.99
CA PHE A 73 15.68 -9.72 -2.66
C PHE A 73 14.90 -10.58 -1.66
N PRO A 74 14.84 -11.92 -1.83
CA PRO A 74 13.95 -12.79 -1.06
C PRO A 74 14.23 -12.83 0.45
N ALA A 75 15.42 -12.38 0.89
CA ALA A 75 15.78 -12.25 2.30
C ALA A 75 15.18 -11.02 2.98
N VAL A 76 14.80 -9.99 2.21
CA VAL A 76 14.23 -8.75 2.72
C VAL A 76 12.75 -8.94 3.04
N GLN A 77 12.35 -8.57 4.24
CA GLN A 77 10.94 -8.63 4.63
C GLN A 77 10.26 -7.30 4.34
N VAL A 78 9.03 -7.33 3.83
CA VAL A 78 8.24 -6.14 3.55
C VAL A 78 7.05 -6.11 4.50
N ILE A 79 6.88 -4.97 5.18
CA ILE A 79 5.68 -4.61 5.95
C ILE A 79 5.04 -3.42 5.25
N ILE A 80 3.78 -3.57 4.87
CA ILE A 80 2.99 -2.46 4.36
C ILE A 80 2.48 -1.62 5.53
N ILE A 81 2.56 -0.29 5.38
CA ILE A 81 1.94 0.68 6.30
C ILE A 81 1.08 1.61 5.45
N SER A 82 -0.25 1.51 5.57
CA SER A 82 -1.17 2.21 4.67
C SER A 82 -2.41 2.75 5.37
N GLY A 83 -2.98 3.83 4.84
CA GLY A 83 -4.33 4.29 5.19
C GLY A 83 -5.44 3.43 4.58
N HIS A 84 -5.14 2.63 3.57
CA HIS A 84 -6.09 1.73 2.91
C HIS A 84 -6.19 0.38 3.64
N VAL A 85 -6.96 0.34 4.71
CA VAL A 85 -7.11 -0.84 5.58
C VAL A 85 -8.18 -1.83 5.12
N HIS A 86 -8.93 -1.49 4.07
CA HIS A 86 -10.03 -2.31 3.53
C HIS A 86 -9.57 -3.11 2.31
N GLU A 87 -10.26 -4.25 2.07
CA GLU A 87 -10.05 -5.04 0.86
C GLU A 87 -10.33 -4.19 -0.41
N PRO A 88 -9.61 -4.43 -1.51
CA PRO A 88 -8.71 -5.59 -1.74
C PRO A 88 -7.23 -5.35 -1.38
N TYR A 89 -6.86 -4.23 -0.77
CA TYR A 89 -5.47 -3.85 -0.55
C TYR A 89 -4.68 -4.82 0.35
N PRO A 90 -5.19 -5.21 1.56
CA PRO A 90 -4.45 -6.12 2.41
C PRO A 90 -4.19 -7.49 1.76
N SER A 91 -5.22 -8.08 1.14
CA SER A 91 -5.09 -9.37 0.47
C SER A 91 -4.11 -9.31 -0.69
N ARG A 92 -4.13 -8.26 -1.50
CA ARG A 92 -3.19 -8.07 -2.61
C ARG A 92 -1.75 -7.88 -2.14
N ALA A 93 -1.55 -7.06 -1.11
CA ALA A 93 -0.22 -6.83 -0.55
C ALA A 93 0.40 -8.13 0.02
N LEU A 94 -0.39 -8.92 0.75
CA LEU A 94 0.04 -10.22 1.26
C LEU A 94 0.31 -11.22 0.13
N ALA A 95 -0.52 -11.24 -0.92
CA ALA A 95 -0.30 -12.08 -2.11
C ALA A 95 0.97 -11.66 -2.87
N ALA A 96 1.28 -10.37 -2.96
CA ALA A 96 2.51 -9.83 -3.53
C ALA A 96 3.77 -10.23 -2.73
N GLY A 97 3.59 -10.71 -1.50
CA GLY A 97 4.67 -11.24 -0.66
C GLY A 97 5.01 -10.39 0.56
N ALA A 98 4.20 -9.37 0.89
CA ALA A 98 4.33 -8.68 2.16
C ALA A 98 4.16 -9.66 3.33
N ARG A 99 4.96 -9.48 4.37
CA ARG A 99 4.89 -10.27 5.61
C ARG A 99 4.16 -9.54 6.73
N GLY A 100 3.84 -8.27 6.52
CA GLY A 100 3.01 -7.51 7.43
C GLY A 100 2.14 -6.50 6.69
N PHE A 101 1.01 -6.16 7.32
CA PHE A 101 0.15 -5.08 6.88
C PHE A 101 -0.37 -4.33 8.10
N LEU A 102 -0.06 -3.05 8.18
CA LEU A 102 -0.42 -2.15 9.28
C LEU A 102 -1.22 -0.97 8.77
N SER A 103 -2.15 -0.49 9.60
CA SER A 103 -2.76 0.83 9.42
C SER A 103 -1.73 1.93 9.67
N LYS A 104 -1.83 3.07 8.99
CA LYS A 104 -1.07 4.30 9.36
C LYS A 104 -1.47 4.88 10.72
N ASP A 105 -2.58 4.42 11.28
CA ASP A 105 -3.10 4.86 12.60
C ASP A 105 -2.53 4.06 13.79
N VAL A 106 -1.67 3.04 13.55
CA VAL A 106 -1.05 2.25 14.63
C VAL A 106 0.02 3.05 15.37
N ASP A 107 0.25 2.68 16.63
CA ASP A 107 1.34 3.24 17.43
C ASP A 107 2.72 2.69 17.02
N GLU A 108 3.79 3.37 17.46
CA GLU A 108 5.16 2.98 17.19
C GLU A 108 5.52 1.59 17.75
N ASP A 109 4.92 1.20 18.87
CA ASP A 109 5.15 -0.09 19.52
C ASP A 109 4.55 -1.24 18.68
N GLU A 110 3.45 -0.99 17.94
CA GLU A 110 2.89 -1.95 16.99
C GLU A 110 3.82 -2.15 15.80
N ILE A 111 4.40 -1.08 15.26
CA ILE A 111 5.39 -1.17 14.16
C ILE A 111 6.60 -1.98 14.62
N GLU A 112 7.12 -1.71 15.81
CA GLU A 112 8.23 -2.45 16.39
C GLU A 112 7.92 -3.94 16.55
N ARG A 113 6.74 -4.28 17.10
CA ARG A 113 6.28 -5.67 17.21
C ARG A 113 6.20 -6.37 15.87
N ALA A 114 5.66 -5.68 14.85
CA ALA A 114 5.57 -6.20 13.49
C ALA A 114 6.95 -6.50 12.90
N VAL A 115 7.91 -5.58 13.04
CA VAL A 115 9.30 -5.76 12.60
C VAL A 115 9.91 -7.03 13.19
N ARG A 116 9.77 -7.24 14.51
CA ARG A 116 10.33 -8.43 15.17
C ARG A 116 9.64 -9.73 14.74
N ARG A 117 8.33 -9.69 14.53
CA ARG A 117 7.56 -10.87 14.11
C ARG A 117 7.93 -11.32 12.72
N VAL A 118 8.00 -10.39 11.75
CA VAL A 118 8.33 -10.76 10.36
C VAL A 118 9.76 -11.31 10.23
N LEU A 119 10.70 -10.85 11.06
CA LEU A 119 12.06 -11.39 11.11
C LEU A 119 12.14 -12.81 11.70
N ARG A 120 11.15 -13.23 12.48
CA ARG A 120 11.00 -14.64 12.93
C ARG A 120 10.28 -15.52 11.90
N GLY A 121 9.93 -14.95 10.72
CA GLY A 121 9.19 -15.66 9.68
C GLY A 121 7.67 -15.70 9.89
N GLU A 122 7.17 -14.98 10.90
CA GLU A 122 5.73 -14.84 11.15
C GLU A 122 5.10 -13.80 10.21
N CYS A 123 3.79 -13.87 10.02
CA CYS A 123 3.02 -12.79 9.40
C CYS A 123 2.45 -11.89 10.51
N HIS A 124 2.37 -10.57 10.27
CA HIS A 124 1.77 -9.63 11.20
C HIS A 124 0.78 -8.70 10.48
N VAL A 125 -0.46 -8.71 10.92
CA VAL A 125 -1.52 -7.82 10.44
C VAL A 125 -2.11 -7.12 11.65
N SER A 126 -2.27 -5.79 11.59
CA SER A 126 -2.88 -5.05 12.69
C SER A 126 -4.34 -5.47 12.90
N SER A 127 -4.84 -5.32 14.11
CA SER A 127 -6.13 -5.88 14.53
C SER A 127 -7.32 -5.34 13.73
N ASP A 128 -7.29 -4.07 13.37
CA ASP A 128 -8.30 -3.40 12.55
C ASP A 128 -8.32 -3.97 11.13
N VAL A 129 -7.16 -4.11 10.50
CA VAL A 129 -7.02 -4.73 9.16
C VAL A 129 -7.47 -6.19 9.20
N ALA A 130 -7.04 -6.96 10.20
CA ALA A 130 -7.46 -8.35 10.34
C ALA A 130 -8.98 -8.49 10.52
N GLY A 131 -9.60 -7.57 11.27
CA GLY A 131 -11.05 -7.49 11.41
C GLY A 131 -11.76 -7.26 10.07
N HIS A 132 -11.26 -6.35 9.24
CA HIS A 132 -11.81 -6.08 7.91
C HIS A 132 -11.66 -7.28 6.96
N MET A 133 -10.48 -7.91 6.93
CA MET A 133 -10.24 -9.12 6.14
C MET A 133 -11.18 -10.28 6.56
N ALA A 134 -11.37 -10.48 7.86
CA ALA A 134 -12.26 -11.50 8.38
C ALA A 134 -13.74 -11.23 8.03
N ALA A 135 -14.17 -9.97 8.17
CA ALA A 135 -15.54 -9.57 7.82
C ALA A 135 -15.85 -9.80 6.33
N MET A 136 -14.87 -9.58 5.44
CA MET A 136 -15.03 -9.88 4.01
C MET A 136 -15.05 -11.39 3.73
N ARG A 137 -14.20 -12.18 4.39
CA ARG A 137 -14.07 -13.62 4.14
C ARG A 137 -15.25 -14.44 4.69
N PHE A 138 -15.81 -14.03 5.83
CA PHE A 138 -16.91 -14.73 6.52
C PHE A 138 -18.24 -14.01 6.41
N GLY A 139 -18.26 -12.79 5.86
CA GLY A 139 -19.48 -12.04 5.58
C GLY A 139 -20.20 -12.58 4.33
N THR A 140 -21.50 -12.29 4.23
CA THR A 140 -22.33 -12.62 3.06
C THR A 140 -22.12 -11.65 1.88
N ARG A 141 -21.03 -10.88 1.85
CA ARG A 141 -20.76 -9.93 0.77
C ARG A 141 -20.33 -10.68 -0.49
N GLU A 142 -21.04 -10.44 -1.57
CA GLU A 142 -20.60 -10.78 -2.92
C GLU A 142 -19.25 -10.11 -3.20
N GLY A 143 -18.39 -10.75 -4.00
CA GLY A 143 -17.10 -10.21 -4.40
C GLY A 143 -17.20 -8.78 -4.95
N SER A 144 -16.19 -7.97 -4.73
CA SER A 144 -16.18 -6.59 -5.23
C SER A 144 -15.84 -6.55 -6.72
N PRO A 145 -16.57 -5.77 -7.55
CA PRO A 145 -16.15 -5.54 -8.94
C PRO A 145 -14.73 -4.99 -9.07
N PHE A 146 -14.23 -4.35 -8.02
CA PHE A 146 -12.85 -3.85 -7.94
C PHE A 146 -11.80 -4.98 -7.81
N ASP A 147 -12.22 -6.19 -7.46
CA ASP A 147 -11.30 -7.35 -7.38
C ASP A 147 -10.75 -7.75 -8.76
N GLU A 148 -11.49 -7.43 -9.84
CA GLU A 148 -11.05 -7.66 -11.23
C GLU A 148 -10.06 -6.61 -11.76
N LEU A 149 -9.87 -5.51 -11.05
CA LEU A 149 -8.92 -4.47 -11.44
C LEU A 149 -7.49 -4.94 -11.15
N SER A 150 -6.55 -4.67 -12.05
CA SER A 150 -5.13 -4.74 -11.71
C SER A 150 -4.77 -3.67 -10.68
N ASP A 151 -3.61 -3.79 -10.01
CA ASP A 151 -3.17 -2.83 -9.00
C ASP A 151 -3.05 -1.41 -9.57
N ARG A 152 -2.59 -1.27 -10.81
CA ARG A 152 -2.54 0.02 -11.52
C ARG A 152 -3.93 0.56 -11.85
N GLU A 153 -4.86 -0.28 -12.28
CA GLU A 153 -6.24 0.14 -12.51
C GLU A 153 -6.91 0.54 -11.20
N LEU A 154 -6.68 -0.20 -10.12
CA LEU A 154 -7.21 0.15 -8.80
C LEU A 154 -6.65 1.49 -8.31
N ALA A 155 -5.34 1.72 -8.42
CA ALA A 155 -4.73 3.00 -8.07
C ALA A 155 -5.35 4.17 -8.85
N VAL A 156 -5.53 4.01 -10.17
CA VAL A 156 -6.19 5.03 -11.01
C VAL A 156 -7.66 5.21 -10.60
N ALA A 157 -8.40 4.12 -10.36
CA ALA A 157 -9.81 4.17 -9.94
C ALA A 157 -9.98 4.96 -8.64
N MET A 158 -9.11 4.73 -7.66
CA MET A 158 -9.17 5.47 -6.39
C MET A 158 -8.88 6.96 -6.57
N LYS A 159 -7.92 7.34 -7.41
CA LYS A 159 -7.64 8.76 -7.71
C LYS A 159 -8.80 9.43 -8.49
N ILE A 160 -9.48 8.70 -9.38
CA ILE A 160 -10.73 9.19 -9.99
C ILE A 160 -11.79 9.45 -8.91
N CYS A 161 -11.95 8.53 -7.97
CA CYS A 161 -12.93 8.64 -6.89
C CYS A 161 -12.66 9.80 -5.93
N THR A 162 -11.42 10.28 -5.83
CA THR A 162 -11.06 11.50 -5.07
C THR A 162 -11.27 12.79 -5.89
N GLY A 163 -11.80 12.71 -7.10
CA GLY A 163 -12.12 13.86 -7.95
C GLY A 163 -10.97 14.39 -8.78
N LEU A 164 -9.84 13.70 -8.85
CA LEU A 164 -8.68 14.12 -9.64
C LEU A 164 -8.94 13.97 -11.14
N GLY A 165 -8.54 14.99 -11.90
CA GLY A 165 -8.58 14.98 -13.36
C GLY A 165 -7.49 14.08 -13.98
N THR A 166 -7.65 13.77 -15.27
CA THR A 166 -6.74 12.88 -16.00
C THR A 166 -5.28 13.38 -15.97
N GLN A 167 -5.06 14.69 -16.06
CA GLN A 167 -3.72 15.29 -16.00
C GLN A 167 -3.11 15.15 -14.60
N GLU A 168 -3.88 15.45 -13.56
CA GLU A 168 -3.43 15.34 -12.18
C GLU A 168 -3.04 13.89 -11.81
N ILE A 169 -3.84 12.92 -12.27
CA ILE A 169 -3.54 11.49 -12.10
C ILE A 169 -2.26 11.10 -12.85
N SER A 170 -2.09 11.62 -14.09
CA SER A 170 -0.89 11.41 -14.90
C SER A 170 0.37 11.88 -14.16
N ASP A 171 0.33 13.09 -13.64
CA ASP A 171 1.45 13.72 -12.93
C ASP A 171 1.75 12.98 -11.61
N LEU A 172 0.71 12.63 -10.84
CA LEU A 172 0.83 11.94 -9.57
C LEU A 172 1.40 10.53 -9.71
N LEU A 173 0.93 9.76 -10.72
CA LEU A 173 1.34 8.37 -10.90
C LEU A 173 2.57 8.22 -11.84
N GLY A 174 3.08 9.32 -12.39
CA GLY A 174 4.22 9.29 -13.32
C GLY A 174 3.95 8.51 -14.61
N ILE A 175 2.71 8.52 -15.12
CA ILE A 175 2.28 7.82 -16.34
C ILE A 175 1.69 8.80 -17.36
N HIS A 176 1.74 8.46 -18.64
CA HIS A 176 1.24 9.34 -19.68
C HIS A 176 -0.29 9.53 -19.60
N VAL A 177 -0.80 10.73 -19.91
CA VAL A 177 -2.24 11.08 -19.90
C VAL A 177 -3.11 10.09 -20.70
N ASN A 178 -2.62 9.65 -21.86
CA ASN A 178 -3.31 8.65 -22.68
C ASN A 178 -3.40 7.28 -21.99
N THR A 179 -2.42 6.95 -21.13
CA THR A 179 -2.43 5.73 -20.31
C THR A 179 -3.51 5.81 -19.24
N VAL A 180 -3.65 6.97 -18.58
CA VAL A 180 -4.74 7.23 -17.62
C VAL A 180 -6.10 7.08 -18.28
N SER A 181 -6.28 7.68 -19.48
CA SER A 181 -7.53 7.58 -20.25
C SER A 181 -7.84 6.12 -20.64
N THR A 182 -6.81 5.34 -20.98
CA THR A 182 -6.96 3.91 -21.29
C THR A 182 -7.38 3.12 -20.05
N TYR A 183 -6.75 3.39 -18.90
CA TYR A 183 -7.13 2.76 -17.63
C TYR A 183 -8.56 3.13 -17.24
N ARG A 184 -8.95 4.42 -17.32
CA ARG A 184 -10.32 4.87 -17.04
C ARG A 184 -11.36 4.07 -17.82
N ARG A 185 -11.16 3.88 -19.13
CA ARG A 185 -12.08 3.09 -19.95
C ARG A 185 -12.14 1.63 -19.49
N ARG A 186 -10.98 1.00 -19.26
CA ARG A 186 -10.92 -0.40 -18.80
C ARG A 186 -11.55 -0.58 -17.43
N ILE A 187 -11.38 0.39 -16.52
CA ILE A 187 -12.00 0.39 -15.20
C ILE A 187 -13.51 0.41 -15.34
N TYR A 188 -14.05 1.31 -16.18
CA TYR A 188 -15.49 1.39 -16.41
C TYR A 188 -16.06 0.09 -16.98
N ASP A 189 -15.38 -0.50 -17.95
CA ASP A 189 -15.78 -1.76 -18.55
C ASP A 189 -15.80 -2.92 -17.51
N LYS A 190 -14.78 -2.99 -16.64
CA LYS A 190 -14.65 -4.06 -15.62
C LYS A 190 -15.60 -3.89 -14.44
N VAL A 191 -15.82 -2.66 -13.99
CA VAL A 191 -16.68 -2.35 -12.83
C VAL A 191 -18.15 -2.19 -13.24
N ASP A 192 -18.44 -2.20 -14.54
CA ASP A 192 -19.78 -1.99 -15.14
C ASP A 192 -20.38 -0.64 -14.74
N VAL A 193 -19.63 0.44 -14.99
CA VAL A 193 -20.07 1.83 -14.75
C VAL A 193 -19.81 2.69 -15.98
N SER A 194 -20.51 3.83 -16.10
CA SER A 194 -20.44 4.70 -17.26
C SER A 194 -19.74 6.05 -17.00
N ASN A 195 -19.48 6.41 -15.76
CA ASN A 195 -18.86 7.69 -15.38
C ASN A 195 -18.27 7.65 -13.97
N ASP A 196 -17.48 8.70 -13.65
CA ASP A 196 -16.78 8.86 -12.38
C ASP A 196 -17.73 8.85 -11.17
N VAL A 197 -18.91 9.44 -11.28
CA VAL A 197 -19.90 9.48 -10.19
C VAL A 197 -20.39 8.08 -9.84
N GLN A 198 -20.67 7.26 -10.85
CA GLN A 198 -21.07 5.86 -10.63
C GLN A 198 -19.93 5.04 -10.03
N LEU A 199 -18.71 5.24 -10.52
CA LEU A 199 -17.51 4.59 -9.97
C LEU A 199 -17.32 4.93 -8.48
N THR A 200 -17.41 6.23 -8.14
CA THR A 200 -17.30 6.70 -6.75
C THR A 200 -18.39 6.12 -5.85
N ARG A 201 -19.64 6.10 -6.31
CA ARG A 201 -20.75 5.48 -5.56
C ARG A 201 -20.54 3.98 -5.36
N MET A 202 -19.99 3.30 -6.35
CA MET A 202 -19.63 1.89 -6.24
C MET A 202 -18.51 1.68 -5.23
N ALA A 203 -17.46 2.51 -5.24
CA ALA A 203 -16.36 2.47 -4.28
C ALA A 203 -16.84 2.67 -2.84
N TYR A 204 -17.77 3.60 -2.58
CA TYR A 204 -18.42 3.74 -1.27
C TYR A 204 -19.23 2.49 -0.88
N ARG A 205 -20.03 1.96 -1.80
CA ARG A 205 -20.87 0.76 -1.55
C ARG A 205 -20.03 -0.44 -1.12
N PHE A 206 -18.85 -0.60 -1.70
CA PHE A 206 -17.93 -1.70 -1.38
C PHE A 206 -16.91 -1.35 -0.28
N GLY A 207 -16.99 -0.14 0.31
CA GLY A 207 -16.17 0.26 1.46
C GLY A 207 -14.72 0.60 1.12
N LEU A 208 -14.42 0.87 -0.16
CA LEU A 208 -13.11 1.37 -0.61
C LEU A 208 -12.89 2.85 -0.26
N LEU A 209 -13.98 3.57 -0.04
CA LEU A 209 -13.98 4.96 0.44
C LEU A 209 -14.79 5.03 1.74
N LYS A 210 -14.32 5.86 2.70
CA LYS A 210 -15.08 6.19 3.91
C LYS A 210 -15.98 7.41 3.64
N GLU A 211 -17.21 7.42 4.18
CA GLU A 211 -17.99 8.65 4.27
C GLU A 211 -17.29 9.60 5.24
N GLY A 212 -16.86 10.78 4.75
CA GLY A 212 -16.32 11.86 5.57
C GLY A 212 -14.87 12.20 5.32
N LEU A 213 -14.52 12.56 4.09
CA LEU A 213 -13.41 13.50 3.83
C LEU A 213 -14.04 14.77 3.30
N GLU A 214 -14.46 15.67 4.22
CA GLU A 214 -14.52 17.10 3.96
C GLU A 214 -13.13 17.71 4.07
#